data_3fa61e6f5fb3f252097aa91b406c0394
#
_entry.id   3fa61e6f5fb3f252097aa91b406c0394
#
_cell.length_a   1.000
_cell.length_b   1.000
_cell.length_c   1.000
_cell.angle_alpha   90.00
_cell.angle_beta   90.00
_cell.angle_gamma   90.00
#
_symmetry.space_group_name_H-M   'P 1'
#
loop_
_entity.id
_entity.type
_entity.pdbx_description
1 polymer ?
#
loop_
_entity_poly.entity_id
_entity_poly.type
_entity_poly.pdbx_seq_one_letter_code
_entity_poly.pdbx_strand_id
1 'polypeptide(L)'
;MTDYLDYDPFRRDVQLDPYPYYAALREHAAVHRVESSDAWAVSRYDDVHHVLTHPEIFSSGALQTFLGGSILETVNRGPLRFLSHPSMGRLARRVGNVYRAFGRRAPPFEFVQAFLSSRAVISADPPDHTRLRHLVNRGFTPRRIAALEPRIREIARNCLDKLEGRDEMDLMRDFAIPLPVTVIAEVLGVPEDRFGDFKRWSDAVVQGVSLGDADAARAPIGVMLEFARYLEGLIEERRAHPADDLVSVLVRDEAGGKLDANELMLFLIVMLVAGNETTTNLIGNAIHLLLDRPDDLAAVEADASLVPGLVEESLRYVSPIQMLPRTALCDTEIAGTKIREGENVLVLFASANRDSRKYPNGDEFELRRNPKEHVAFGFGIHFCLGASLARLEGLVAFEELFARMRNLRRASGEVSVLESGILRGPKTLPVAFDRPRAAA
;
A
#
# COMPACT_ATOMS: atom_id res chain seq x y z
N MET A 1 1.08 32.11 11.84
CA MET A 1 2.12 31.42 11.03
C MET A 1 2.05 29.98 11.44
N THR A 2 1.86 29.04 10.51
CA THR A 2 1.79 27.59 10.83
C THR A 2 3.17 27.14 11.30
N ASP A 3 3.22 26.50 12.48
CA ASP A 3 4.46 25.87 12.96
C ASP A 3 4.60 24.49 12.31
N TYR A 4 5.43 24.42 11.28
CA TYR A 4 5.67 23.18 10.56
C TYR A 4 6.53 22.16 11.34
N LEU A 5 7.02 22.50 12.52
CA LEU A 5 7.64 21.53 13.46
C LEU A 5 6.60 20.84 14.34
N ASP A 6 5.35 21.35 14.41
CA ASP A 6 4.24 20.68 15.06
C ASP A 6 3.66 19.58 14.13
N TYR A 7 4.49 18.56 13.84
CA TYR A 7 4.15 17.45 12.94
C TYR A 7 3.40 16.34 13.67
N ASP A 8 2.20 16.04 13.18
CA ASP A 8 1.43 14.87 13.60
C ASP A 8 0.74 14.26 12.35
N PRO A 9 1.12 13.04 11.91
CA PRO A 9 0.58 12.41 10.71
C PRO A 9 -0.90 12.06 10.79
N PHE A 10 -1.51 12.15 11.99
CA PHE A 10 -2.94 11.89 12.21
C PHE A 10 -3.78 13.15 12.13
N ARG A 11 -3.17 14.32 12.09
CA ARG A 11 -3.87 15.58 11.88
C ARG A 11 -4.29 15.76 10.43
N ARG A 12 -5.50 16.25 10.23
CA ARG A 12 -6.10 16.42 8.90
C ARG A 12 -5.31 17.38 8.00
N ASP A 13 -4.82 18.49 8.55
CA ASP A 13 -4.02 19.46 7.80
C ASP A 13 -2.70 18.89 7.30
N VAL A 14 -2.03 18.06 8.12
CA VAL A 14 -0.82 17.31 7.74
C VAL A 14 -1.13 16.25 6.68
N GLN A 15 -2.25 15.52 6.82
CA GLN A 15 -2.67 14.53 5.82
C GLN A 15 -2.98 15.14 4.45
N LEU A 16 -3.54 16.35 4.43
CA LEU A 16 -3.84 17.06 3.19
C LEU A 16 -2.57 17.56 2.50
N ASP A 17 -1.61 18.10 3.24
CA ASP A 17 -0.31 18.52 2.70
C ASP A 17 0.84 18.31 3.70
N PRO A 18 1.51 17.14 3.70
CA PRO A 18 2.59 16.83 4.62
C PRO A 18 3.95 17.46 4.24
N TYR A 19 4.12 17.92 3.01
CA TYR A 19 5.43 18.28 2.47
C TYR A 19 6.10 19.48 3.16
N PRO A 20 5.39 20.55 3.53
CA PRO A 20 5.99 21.62 4.32
C PRO A 20 6.51 21.15 5.68
N TYR A 21 5.78 20.22 6.33
CA TYR A 21 6.21 19.61 7.58
C TYR A 21 7.44 18.72 7.38
N TYR A 22 7.45 17.91 6.34
CA TYR A 22 8.63 17.09 6.00
C TYR A 22 9.88 17.93 5.73
N ALA A 23 9.75 19.04 5.02
CA ALA A 23 10.87 19.94 4.77
C ALA A 23 11.40 20.55 6.08
N ALA A 24 10.52 21.02 6.96
CA ALA A 24 10.89 21.56 8.27
C ALA A 24 11.57 20.50 9.14
N LEU A 25 11.04 19.27 9.17
CA LEU A 25 11.66 18.15 9.90
C LEU A 25 13.06 17.84 9.38
N ARG A 26 13.25 17.68 8.07
CA ARG A 26 14.58 17.41 7.49
C ARG A 26 15.60 18.46 7.87
N GLU A 27 15.20 19.73 7.92
CA GLU A 27 16.09 20.83 8.18
C GLU A 27 16.41 20.99 9.68
N HIS A 28 15.37 20.94 10.53
CA HIS A 28 15.49 21.38 11.93
C HIS A 28 15.34 20.27 12.97
N ALA A 29 14.68 19.15 12.63
CA ALA A 29 14.37 18.07 13.57
C ALA A 29 14.35 16.71 12.87
N ALA A 30 15.54 16.22 12.43
CA ALA A 30 15.68 14.97 11.68
C ALA A 30 14.97 13.78 12.33
N VAL A 31 14.97 13.74 13.67
CA VAL A 31 14.20 12.83 14.52
C VAL A 31 13.31 13.68 15.41
N HIS A 32 12.02 13.56 15.26
CA HIS A 32 11.01 14.38 15.91
C HIS A 32 10.04 13.53 16.74
N ARG A 33 9.72 13.99 17.98
CA ARG A 33 8.74 13.31 18.83
C ARG A 33 7.33 13.62 18.38
N VAL A 34 6.54 12.59 18.07
CA VAL A 34 5.10 12.69 17.77
C VAL A 34 4.33 12.29 19.01
N GLU A 35 3.86 13.28 19.78
CA GLU A 35 3.25 13.05 21.09
C GLU A 35 1.95 12.23 21.01
N SER A 36 1.14 12.45 19.97
CA SER A 36 -0.16 11.78 19.78
C SER A 36 -0.06 10.26 19.67
N SER A 37 1.05 9.76 19.13
CA SER A 37 1.31 8.33 18.91
C SER A 37 2.44 7.77 19.76
N ASP A 38 3.06 8.60 20.61
CA ASP A 38 4.22 8.23 21.42
C ASP A 38 5.35 7.60 20.59
N ALA A 39 5.65 8.22 19.43
CA ALA A 39 6.59 7.68 18.44
C ALA A 39 7.62 8.74 17.99
N TRP A 40 8.71 8.30 17.39
CA TRP A 40 9.74 9.13 16.79
C TRP A 40 9.61 9.16 15.27
N ALA A 41 9.37 10.31 14.66
CA ALA A 41 9.36 10.47 13.21
C ALA A 41 10.79 10.71 12.70
N VAL A 42 11.26 9.86 11.77
CA VAL A 42 12.59 9.93 11.15
C VAL A 42 12.42 10.39 9.71
N SER A 43 13.05 11.53 9.34
CA SER A 43 12.72 12.30 8.16
C SER A 43 13.80 12.36 7.07
N ARG A 44 15.10 12.26 7.42
CA ARG A 44 16.22 12.37 6.46
C ARG A 44 16.49 11.04 5.77
N TYR A 45 17.00 11.10 4.54
CA TYR A 45 17.25 9.90 3.73
C TYR A 45 18.18 8.90 4.41
N ASP A 46 19.33 9.32 4.86
CA ASP A 46 20.32 8.39 5.44
C ASP A 46 19.82 7.76 6.75
N ASP A 47 19.09 8.51 7.57
CA ASP A 47 18.50 8.02 8.82
C ASP A 47 17.37 7.01 8.53
N VAL A 48 16.50 7.30 7.55
CA VAL A 48 15.45 6.39 7.06
C VAL A 48 16.08 5.12 6.50
N HIS A 49 17.11 5.25 5.66
CA HIS A 49 17.83 4.12 5.09
C HIS A 49 18.49 3.27 6.19
N HIS A 50 19.10 3.91 7.20
CA HIS A 50 19.64 3.20 8.36
C HIS A 50 18.58 2.35 9.06
N VAL A 51 17.42 2.91 9.39
CA VAL A 51 16.32 2.15 10.03
C VAL A 51 15.88 0.97 9.17
N LEU A 52 15.80 1.13 7.86
CA LEU A 52 15.33 0.09 6.94
C LEU A 52 16.35 -1.05 6.72
N THR A 53 17.63 -0.78 6.94
CA THR A 53 18.72 -1.76 6.71
C THR A 53 19.19 -2.50 7.94
N HIS A 54 18.67 -2.13 9.14
CA HIS A 54 19.04 -2.77 10.42
C HIS A 54 17.83 -3.43 11.10
N PRO A 55 17.29 -4.51 10.52
CA PRO A 55 16.13 -5.21 11.09
C PRO A 55 16.42 -5.85 12.45
N GLU A 56 17.69 -6.06 12.79
CA GLU A 56 18.13 -6.53 14.11
C GLU A 56 17.99 -5.46 15.21
N ILE A 57 17.87 -4.18 14.83
CA ILE A 57 17.61 -3.06 15.72
C ILE A 57 16.16 -2.58 15.62
N PHE A 58 15.57 -2.61 14.43
CA PHE A 58 14.25 -2.03 14.14
C PHE A 58 13.26 -3.07 13.60
N SER A 59 12.42 -3.59 14.49
CA SER A 59 11.40 -4.59 14.18
C SER A 59 10.29 -4.04 13.29
N SER A 60 9.83 -4.84 12.34
CA SER A 60 8.64 -4.57 11.54
C SER A 60 7.34 -4.97 12.25
N GLY A 61 7.42 -5.61 13.42
CA GLY A 61 6.26 -6.04 14.22
C GLY A 61 5.33 -4.89 14.62
N ALA A 62 5.86 -3.65 14.74
CA ALA A 62 5.06 -2.45 14.96
C ALA A 62 3.93 -2.27 13.94
N LEU A 63 4.12 -2.69 12.70
CA LEU A 63 3.09 -2.56 11.66
C LEU A 63 1.83 -3.35 11.99
N GLN A 64 1.96 -4.54 12.57
CA GLN A 64 0.82 -5.35 12.99
C GLN A 64 0.02 -4.66 14.10
N THR A 65 0.70 -4.06 15.07
CA THR A 65 0.07 -3.28 16.15
C THR A 65 -0.57 -2.00 15.60
N PHE A 66 0.12 -1.31 14.70
CA PHE A 66 -0.34 -0.06 14.10
C PHE A 66 -1.58 -0.25 13.22
N LEU A 67 -1.64 -1.31 12.41
CA LEU A 67 -2.77 -1.63 11.55
C LEU A 67 -3.92 -2.33 12.29
N GLY A 68 -3.61 -3.13 13.32
CA GLY A 68 -4.58 -3.92 14.08
C GLY A 68 -5.03 -3.30 15.41
N GLY A 69 -4.40 -2.20 15.83
CA GLY A 69 -4.62 -1.56 17.13
C GLY A 69 -4.32 -2.49 18.33
N SER A 70 -4.53 -1.98 19.53
CA SER A 70 -4.27 -2.66 20.81
C SER A 70 -5.00 -4.01 21.04
N ILE A 71 -5.77 -4.47 20.06
CA ILE A 71 -6.51 -5.75 20.07
C ILE A 71 -5.53 -6.93 20.15
N LEU A 72 -4.46 -6.89 19.35
CA LEU A 72 -3.47 -7.96 19.24
C LEU A 72 -2.57 -8.07 20.47
N GLU A 73 -2.11 -6.97 21.01
CA GLU A 73 -1.32 -6.99 22.26
C GLU A 73 -2.09 -7.59 23.44
N THR A 74 -3.39 -7.33 23.50
CA THR A 74 -4.26 -7.82 24.57
C THR A 74 -4.50 -9.32 24.47
N VAL A 75 -4.61 -9.86 23.25
CA VAL A 75 -4.79 -11.31 23.00
C VAL A 75 -3.51 -12.11 23.28
N ASN A 76 -2.33 -11.57 22.92
CA ASN A 76 -1.05 -12.26 23.07
C ASN A 76 -0.51 -12.32 24.50
N ARG A 77 -1.00 -11.49 25.44
CA ARG A 77 -0.51 -11.43 26.83
C ARG A 77 -1.21 -12.41 27.81
N GLY A 78 -2.11 -13.27 27.30
CA GLY A 78 -2.75 -14.36 28.06
C GLY A 78 -4.06 -14.01 28.77
N PRO A 79 -4.91 -15.01 29.11
CA PRO A 79 -6.30 -14.80 29.49
C PRO A 79 -6.54 -14.08 30.82
N LEU A 80 -5.61 -14.08 31.75
CA LEU A 80 -5.78 -13.45 33.07
C LEU A 80 -5.43 -11.94 33.09
N ARG A 81 -4.50 -11.49 32.25
CA ARG A 81 -4.21 -10.05 32.07
C ARG A 81 -5.23 -9.34 31.20
N PHE A 82 -5.88 -10.10 30.34
CA PHE A 82 -6.98 -9.67 29.50
C PHE A 82 -8.17 -9.09 30.30
N LEU A 83 -8.48 -9.61 31.49
CA LEU A 83 -9.64 -9.20 32.31
C LEU A 83 -9.43 -7.89 33.08
N SER A 84 -8.22 -7.38 33.21
CA SER A 84 -7.90 -6.22 34.03
C SER A 84 -7.71 -4.89 33.26
N HIS A 85 -7.77 -4.89 31.92
CA HIS A 85 -7.51 -3.69 31.11
C HIS A 85 -8.79 -2.90 30.79
N PRO A 86 -8.83 -1.54 30.94
CA PRO A 86 -10.03 -0.71 30.69
C PRO A 86 -10.60 -0.78 29.25
N SER A 87 -9.78 -1.16 28.26
CA SER A 87 -10.22 -1.40 26.86
C SER A 87 -10.98 -2.71 26.67
N MET A 88 -10.97 -3.61 27.67
CA MET A 88 -11.57 -4.94 27.63
C MET A 88 -13.07 -4.92 27.42
N GLY A 89 -13.77 -4.01 28.10
CA GLY A 89 -15.21 -3.87 27.91
C GLY A 89 -15.58 -3.48 26.47
N ARG A 90 -14.68 -2.81 25.76
CA ARG A 90 -14.82 -2.46 24.33
C ARG A 90 -14.48 -3.66 23.43
N LEU A 91 -13.40 -4.37 23.72
CA LEU A 91 -13.01 -5.57 22.97
C LEU A 91 -14.00 -6.71 23.16
N ALA A 92 -14.37 -7.04 24.38
CA ALA A 92 -15.40 -8.07 24.66
C ALA A 92 -16.75 -7.71 24.01
N ARG A 93 -17.11 -6.44 23.97
CA ARG A 93 -18.27 -5.96 23.21
C ARG A 93 -18.06 -6.08 21.69
N ARG A 94 -16.85 -5.82 21.16
CA ARG A 94 -16.52 -5.97 19.73
C ARG A 94 -16.56 -7.43 19.31
N VAL A 95 -15.88 -8.32 20.03
CA VAL A 95 -15.93 -9.78 19.80
C VAL A 95 -17.35 -10.29 19.98
N GLY A 96 -18.04 -9.91 21.04
CA GLY A 96 -19.43 -10.29 21.29
C GLY A 96 -20.40 -9.70 20.26
N ASN A 97 -20.11 -8.55 19.66
CA ASN A 97 -20.90 -7.96 18.56
C ASN A 97 -20.62 -8.69 17.23
N VAL A 98 -19.38 -9.09 16.95
CA VAL A 98 -19.04 -9.96 15.82
C VAL A 98 -19.83 -11.27 15.96
N TYR A 99 -19.75 -11.97 17.10
CA TYR A 99 -20.50 -13.20 17.29
C TYR A 99 -22.02 -13.02 17.29
N ARG A 100 -22.55 -11.89 17.77
CA ARG A 100 -23.99 -11.58 17.67
C ARG A 100 -24.43 -11.24 16.23
N ALA A 101 -23.61 -10.52 15.48
CA ALA A 101 -23.91 -10.17 14.08
C ALA A 101 -23.89 -11.39 13.16
N PHE A 102 -23.02 -12.36 13.43
CA PHE A 102 -22.85 -13.55 12.59
C PHE A 102 -23.60 -14.78 13.09
N GLY A 103 -24.02 -14.80 14.36
CA GLY A 103 -24.76 -15.94 14.96
C GLY A 103 -24.02 -17.27 14.71
N ARG A 104 -24.76 -18.28 14.19
CA ARG A 104 -24.19 -19.59 13.83
C ARG A 104 -23.17 -19.58 12.69
N ARG A 105 -22.95 -18.44 12.02
CA ARG A 105 -22.01 -18.27 10.91
C ARG A 105 -20.72 -17.56 11.34
N ALA A 106 -20.57 -17.24 12.62
CA ALA A 106 -19.32 -16.68 13.14
C ALA A 106 -18.19 -17.71 12.98
N PRO A 107 -16.98 -17.27 12.55
CA PRO A 107 -15.84 -18.18 12.50
C PRO A 107 -15.51 -18.65 13.92
N PRO A 108 -14.97 -19.87 14.09
CA PRO A 108 -14.49 -20.36 15.38
C PRO A 108 -13.52 -19.36 16.02
N PHE A 109 -13.58 -19.22 17.35
CA PHE A 109 -12.69 -18.30 18.08
C PHE A 109 -11.23 -18.62 17.81
N GLU A 110 -10.91 -19.91 17.71
CA GLU A 110 -9.59 -20.45 17.39
C GLU A 110 -9.09 -19.96 16.03
N PHE A 111 -9.96 -19.86 15.03
CA PHE A 111 -9.63 -19.32 13.71
C PHE A 111 -9.28 -17.82 13.80
N VAL A 112 -10.11 -17.03 14.48
CA VAL A 112 -9.86 -15.60 14.69
C VAL A 112 -8.54 -15.40 15.44
N GLN A 113 -8.30 -16.21 16.48
CA GLN A 113 -7.06 -16.17 17.25
C GLN A 113 -5.85 -16.57 16.40
N ALA A 114 -5.94 -17.66 15.63
CA ALA A 114 -4.88 -18.12 14.75
C ALA A 114 -4.54 -17.07 13.69
N PHE A 115 -5.56 -16.47 13.06
CA PHE A 115 -5.39 -15.39 12.10
C PHE A 115 -4.71 -14.16 12.71
N LEU A 116 -5.13 -13.75 13.90
CA LEU A 116 -4.56 -12.61 14.61
C LEU A 116 -3.14 -12.88 15.16
N SER A 117 -2.78 -14.15 15.41
CA SER A 117 -1.44 -14.53 15.86
C SER A 117 -0.47 -14.86 14.72
N SER A 118 -0.96 -15.06 13.49
CA SER A 118 -0.13 -15.31 12.32
C SER A 118 0.60 -14.03 11.90
N ARG A 119 1.83 -14.19 11.45
CA ARG A 119 2.65 -13.07 10.98
C ARG A 119 2.59 -12.97 9.46
N ALA A 120 2.20 -11.80 8.95
CA ALA A 120 2.39 -11.48 7.54
C ALA A 120 3.87 -11.22 7.25
N VAL A 121 4.34 -11.55 6.05
CA VAL A 121 5.72 -11.30 5.65
C VAL A 121 6.14 -9.84 5.83
N ILE A 122 5.20 -8.90 5.70
CA ILE A 122 5.47 -7.45 5.83
C ILE A 122 5.72 -7.02 7.29
N SER A 123 5.23 -7.77 8.28
CA SER A 123 5.37 -7.48 9.70
C SER A 123 6.24 -8.49 10.46
N ALA A 124 6.75 -9.51 9.78
CA ALA A 124 7.62 -10.52 10.37
C ALA A 124 9.06 -10.01 10.45
N ASP A 125 9.80 -10.47 11.46
CA ASP A 125 11.24 -10.28 11.57
C ASP A 125 11.97 -11.62 11.33
N PRO A 126 13.29 -11.61 11.04
CA PRO A 126 14.07 -12.85 10.98
C PRO A 126 14.01 -13.64 12.31
N PRO A 127 13.97 -14.99 12.27
CA PRO A 127 14.09 -15.84 11.08
C PRO A 127 12.77 -16.05 10.30
N ASP A 128 11.61 -15.74 10.88
CA ASP A 128 10.29 -15.98 10.26
C ASP A 128 10.15 -15.22 8.94
N HIS A 129 10.56 -13.94 8.91
CA HIS A 129 10.58 -13.15 7.67
C HIS A 129 11.37 -13.85 6.57
N THR A 130 12.57 -14.34 6.87
CA THR A 130 13.45 -14.96 5.87
C THR A 130 12.78 -16.19 5.25
N ARG A 131 12.13 -17.03 6.07
CA ARG A 131 11.38 -18.19 5.62
C ARG A 131 10.18 -17.80 4.76
N LEU A 132 9.33 -16.90 5.26
CA LEU A 132 8.13 -16.44 4.54
C LEU A 132 8.51 -15.78 3.21
N ARG A 133 9.50 -14.89 3.23
CA ARG A 133 9.98 -14.17 2.03
C ARG A 133 10.50 -15.12 0.96
N HIS A 134 11.25 -16.16 1.36
CA HIS A 134 11.74 -17.18 0.44
C HIS A 134 10.56 -17.90 -0.27
N LEU A 135 9.52 -18.25 0.49
CA LEU A 135 8.36 -18.96 -0.04
C LEU A 135 7.56 -18.09 -1.03
N VAL A 136 7.28 -16.81 -0.67
CA VAL A 136 6.46 -15.93 -1.52
C VAL A 136 7.20 -15.40 -2.75
N ASN A 137 8.52 -15.27 -2.72
CA ASN A 137 9.33 -14.83 -3.86
C ASN A 137 9.15 -15.70 -5.11
N ARG A 138 8.76 -16.97 -4.93
CA ARG A 138 8.49 -17.90 -6.06
C ARG A 138 7.40 -17.40 -7.00
N GLY A 139 6.42 -16.66 -6.45
CA GLY A 139 5.32 -16.07 -7.22
C GLY A 139 5.70 -14.81 -8.00
N PHE A 140 6.81 -14.15 -7.62
CA PHE A 140 7.20 -12.81 -8.11
C PHE A 140 8.53 -12.82 -8.88
N THR A 141 8.80 -13.88 -9.63
CA THR A 141 10.02 -13.94 -10.44
C THR A 141 9.95 -12.95 -11.61
N PRO A 142 11.09 -12.36 -12.06
CA PRO A 142 11.11 -11.43 -13.20
C PRO A 142 10.43 -11.97 -14.45
N ARG A 143 10.60 -13.28 -14.72
CA ARG A 143 9.98 -13.95 -15.86
C ARG A 143 8.44 -13.97 -15.76
N ARG A 144 7.89 -14.28 -14.58
CA ARG A 144 6.43 -14.28 -14.37
C ARG A 144 5.85 -12.89 -14.49
N ILE A 145 6.50 -11.89 -13.90
CA ILE A 145 6.06 -10.51 -13.99
C ILE A 145 6.08 -10.02 -15.44
N ALA A 146 7.17 -10.25 -16.19
CA ALA A 146 7.25 -9.86 -17.59
C ALA A 146 6.17 -10.55 -18.47
N ALA A 147 5.78 -11.78 -18.14
CA ALA A 147 4.73 -12.49 -18.85
C ALA A 147 3.33 -11.88 -18.68
N LEU A 148 3.11 -11.05 -17.65
CA LEU A 148 1.84 -10.36 -17.40
C LEU A 148 1.64 -9.14 -18.31
N GLU A 149 2.69 -8.59 -18.92
CA GLU A 149 2.60 -7.35 -19.71
C GLU A 149 1.49 -7.33 -20.76
N PRO A 150 1.35 -8.35 -21.65
CA PRO A 150 0.31 -8.35 -22.66
C PRO A 150 -1.10 -8.26 -22.05
N ARG A 151 -1.30 -8.94 -20.92
CA ARG A 151 -2.59 -8.95 -20.25
C ARG A 151 -2.88 -7.64 -19.52
N ILE A 152 -1.89 -7.06 -18.83
CA ILE A 152 -2.02 -5.74 -18.20
C ILE A 152 -2.37 -4.70 -19.27
N ARG A 153 -1.75 -4.77 -20.43
CA ARG A 153 -2.01 -3.88 -21.57
C ARG A 153 -3.44 -4.05 -22.11
N GLU A 154 -3.93 -5.27 -22.22
CA GLU A 154 -5.32 -5.56 -22.58
C GLU A 154 -6.30 -5.00 -21.55
N ILE A 155 -6.07 -5.19 -20.25
CA ILE A 155 -6.90 -4.65 -19.17
C ILE A 155 -6.93 -3.11 -19.25
N ALA A 156 -5.78 -2.46 -19.44
CA ALA A 156 -5.69 -1.02 -19.58
C ALA A 156 -6.53 -0.52 -20.75
N ARG A 157 -6.42 -1.17 -21.91
CA ARG A 157 -7.21 -0.87 -23.11
C ARG A 157 -8.71 -1.02 -22.85
N ASN A 158 -9.11 -2.12 -22.23
CA ASN A 158 -10.53 -2.39 -21.91
C ASN A 158 -11.12 -1.32 -20.97
N CYS A 159 -10.32 -0.78 -20.05
CA CYS A 159 -10.75 0.35 -19.21
C CYS A 159 -10.98 1.62 -20.05
N LEU A 160 -10.08 1.93 -20.98
CA LEU A 160 -10.14 3.10 -21.84
C LEU A 160 -11.22 2.98 -22.94
N ASP A 161 -11.50 1.76 -23.42
CA ASP A 161 -12.57 1.49 -24.41
C ASP A 161 -13.97 1.78 -23.84
N LYS A 162 -14.21 1.55 -22.54
CA LYS A 162 -15.46 1.91 -21.85
C LYS A 162 -15.77 3.42 -21.85
N LEU A 163 -14.79 4.23 -22.19
CA LEU A 163 -14.91 5.69 -22.30
C LEU A 163 -15.22 6.17 -23.73
N GLU A 164 -15.47 5.24 -24.68
CA GLU A 164 -15.78 5.61 -26.04
C GLU A 164 -16.96 6.58 -26.10
N GLY A 165 -16.81 7.65 -26.93
CA GLY A 165 -17.82 8.71 -27.04
C GLY A 165 -17.79 9.76 -25.92
N ARG A 166 -16.90 9.62 -24.92
CA ARG A 166 -16.71 10.60 -23.85
C ARG A 166 -15.43 11.40 -24.08
N ASP A 167 -15.40 12.64 -23.59
CA ASP A 167 -14.27 13.58 -23.57
C ASP A 167 -13.86 13.96 -22.14
N GLU A 168 -14.53 13.39 -21.14
CA GLU A 168 -14.23 13.53 -19.73
C GLU A 168 -14.32 12.17 -19.01
N MET A 169 -13.53 12.01 -17.95
CA MET A 169 -13.55 10.87 -17.04
C MET A 169 -13.24 11.31 -15.61
N ASP A 170 -13.63 10.51 -14.64
CA ASP A 170 -12.93 10.47 -13.35
C ASP A 170 -11.79 9.45 -13.48
N LEU A 171 -10.55 9.94 -13.56
CA LEU A 171 -9.38 9.08 -13.75
C LEU A 171 -9.32 7.94 -12.72
N MET A 172 -9.67 8.22 -11.47
CA MET A 172 -9.60 7.21 -10.41
C MET A 172 -10.63 6.12 -10.63
N ARG A 173 -11.90 6.48 -10.77
CA ARG A 173 -13.01 5.53 -10.93
C ARG A 173 -12.92 4.74 -12.23
N ASP A 174 -12.58 5.43 -13.32
CA ASP A 174 -12.74 4.89 -14.67
C ASP A 174 -11.46 4.14 -15.15
N PHE A 175 -10.28 4.41 -14.53
CA PHE A 175 -9.01 3.84 -14.99
C PHE A 175 -8.07 3.40 -13.87
N ALA A 176 -7.67 4.31 -12.96
CA ALA A 176 -6.59 4.05 -12.00
C ALA A 176 -6.93 2.98 -10.95
N ILE A 177 -8.19 2.86 -10.54
CA ILE A 177 -8.67 1.81 -9.62
C ILE A 177 -8.92 0.49 -10.38
N PRO A 178 -9.69 0.45 -11.49
CA PRO A 178 -10.01 -0.81 -12.17
C PRO A 178 -8.80 -1.58 -12.66
N LEU A 179 -7.75 -0.90 -13.12
CA LEU A 179 -6.56 -1.56 -13.69
C LEU A 179 -5.85 -2.43 -12.65
N PRO A 180 -5.30 -1.92 -11.53
CA PRO A 180 -4.57 -2.75 -10.57
C PRO A 180 -5.47 -3.77 -9.86
N VAL A 181 -6.74 -3.44 -9.61
CA VAL A 181 -7.72 -4.38 -9.01
C VAL A 181 -7.89 -5.60 -9.90
N THR A 182 -8.05 -5.39 -11.20
CA THR A 182 -8.20 -6.49 -12.17
C THR A 182 -6.93 -7.32 -12.27
N VAL A 183 -5.76 -6.65 -12.35
CA VAL A 183 -4.46 -7.33 -12.42
C VAL A 183 -4.23 -8.22 -11.20
N ILE A 184 -4.43 -7.72 -9.97
CA ILE A 184 -4.21 -8.52 -8.78
C ILE A 184 -5.24 -9.65 -8.65
N ALA A 185 -6.50 -9.44 -9.06
CA ALA A 185 -7.50 -10.48 -9.10
C ALA A 185 -7.07 -11.65 -10.00
N GLU A 186 -6.59 -11.35 -11.21
CA GLU A 186 -6.10 -12.38 -12.14
C GLU A 186 -4.84 -13.08 -11.64
N VAL A 187 -3.89 -12.32 -11.08
CA VAL A 187 -2.67 -12.89 -10.47
C VAL A 187 -3.02 -13.90 -9.37
N LEU A 188 -4.08 -13.61 -8.60
CA LEU A 188 -4.58 -14.51 -7.55
C LEU A 188 -5.44 -15.66 -8.11
N GLY A 189 -5.77 -15.67 -9.40
CA GLY A 189 -6.62 -16.68 -10.02
C GLY A 189 -8.11 -16.53 -9.70
N VAL A 190 -8.57 -15.31 -9.42
CA VAL A 190 -9.98 -14.99 -9.23
C VAL A 190 -10.67 -14.95 -10.59
N PRO A 191 -11.80 -15.68 -10.80
CA PRO A 191 -12.54 -15.66 -12.05
C PRO A 191 -13.14 -14.27 -12.34
N GLU A 192 -13.28 -13.94 -13.63
CA GLU A 192 -13.74 -12.62 -14.08
C GLU A 192 -15.14 -12.25 -13.57
N ASP A 193 -16.04 -13.22 -13.46
CA ASP A 193 -17.40 -13.04 -12.92
C ASP A 193 -17.43 -12.65 -11.44
N ARG A 194 -16.28 -12.79 -10.73
CA ARG A 194 -16.08 -12.41 -9.32
C ARG A 194 -15.34 -11.10 -9.14
N PHE A 195 -14.92 -10.40 -10.18
CA PHE A 195 -14.17 -9.14 -10.04
C PHE A 195 -14.94 -8.05 -9.31
N GLY A 196 -16.26 -8.00 -9.45
CA GLY A 196 -17.11 -7.09 -8.69
C GLY A 196 -17.07 -7.36 -7.18
N ASP A 197 -17.12 -8.63 -6.79
CA ASP A 197 -16.95 -9.04 -5.40
C ASP A 197 -15.53 -8.74 -4.89
N PHE A 198 -14.51 -9.00 -5.72
CA PHE A 198 -13.12 -8.76 -5.38
C PHE A 198 -12.85 -7.28 -5.10
N LYS A 199 -13.41 -6.37 -5.92
CA LYS A 199 -13.36 -4.92 -5.64
C LYS A 199 -14.04 -4.59 -4.31
N ARG A 200 -15.22 -5.10 -4.05
CA ARG A 200 -15.95 -4.88 -2.79
C ARG A 200 -15.18 -5.38 -1.57
N TRP A 201 -14.50 -6.53 -1.69
CA TRP A 201 -13.64 -7.07 -0.64
C TRP A 201 -12.40 -6.19 -0.41
N SER A 202 -11.77 -5.71 -1.49
CA SER A 202 -10.64 -4.77 -1.43
C SER A 202 -11.02 -3.49 -0.69
N ASP A 203 -12.12 -2.86 -1.09
CA ASP A 203 -12.61 -1.64 -0.45
C ASP A 203 -12.87 -1.85 1.06
N ALA A 204 -13.42 -3.01 1.44
CA ALA A 204 -13.70 -3.34 2.84
C ALA A 204 -12.41 -3.55 3.66
N VAL A 205 -11.39 -4.20 3.10
CA VAL A 205 -10.09 -4.40 3.79
C VAL A 205 -9.40 -3.06 4.00
N VAL A 206 -9.37 -2.20 2.97
CA VAL A 206 -8.78 -0.85 3.07
C VAL A 206 -9.49 0.01 4.12
N GLN A 207 -10.82 0.00 4.11
CA GLN A 207 -11.62 0.71 5.13
C GLN A 207 -11.34 0.17 6.53
N GLY A 208 -11.25 -1.15 6.70
CA GLY A 208 -10.95 -1.78 7.99
C GLY A 208 -9.59 -1.39 8.58
N VAL A 209 -8.59 -1.13 7.71
CA VAL A 209 -7.26 -0.66 8.12
C VAL A 209 -7.26 0.84 8.46
N SER A 210 -8.12 1.64 7.84
CA SER A 210 -8.13 3.10 8.00
C SER A 210 -8.95 3.61 9.19
N LEU A 211 -9.79 2.75 9.82
CA LEU A 211 -10.78 3.19 10.79
C LEU A 211 -10.31 3.02 12.24
N GLY A 212 -9.97 4.14 12.87
CA GLY A 212 -9.90 4.25 14.33
C GLY A 212 -11.26 4.14 15.06
N ASP A 213 -12.40 4.12 14.33
CA ASP A 213 -13.76 4.10 14.87
C ASP A 213 -14.40 2.70 14.82
N ALA A 214 -14.88 2.25 15.97
CA ALA A 214 -15.42 0.92 16.21
C ALA A 214 -16.78 0.65 15.54
N ASP A 215 -17.60 1.66 15.35
CA ASP A 215 -18.94 1.50 14.76
C ASP A 215 -18.88 1.51 13.23
N ALA A 216 -17.94 2.25 12.65
CA ALA A 216 -17.64 2.24 11.24
C ALA A 216 -16.99 0.90 10.77
N ALA A 217 -16.37 0.14 11.68
CA ALA A 217 -15.74 -1.15 11.38
C ALA A 217 -16.72 -2.35 11.23
N ARG A 218 -18.02 -2.17 11.51
CA ARG A 218 -18.98 -3.30 11.48
C ARG A 218 -19.27 -3.84 10.08
N ALA A 219 -19.48 -2.96 9.12
CA ALA A 219 -19.78 -3.35 7.74
C ALA A 219 -18.56 -4.02 7.06
N PRO A 220 -17.32 -3.49 7.20
CA PRO A 220 -16.14 -4.13 6.64
C PRO A 220 -15.88 -5.55 7.15
N ILE A 221 -16.08 -5.84 8.44
CA ILE A 221 -15.76 -7.16 9.02
C ILE A 221 -16.55 -8.29 8.34
N GLY A 222 -17.85 -8.08 8.06
CA GLY A 222 -18.67 -9.08 7.37
C GLY A 222 -18.14 -9.41 5.98
N VAL A 223 -17.76 -8.38 5.25
CA VAL A 223 -17.22 -8.48 3.90
C VAL A 223 -15.82 -9.12 3.93
N MET A 224 -15.00 -8.80 4.91
CA MET A 224 -13.68 -9.42 5.10
C MET A 224 -13.80 -10.93 5.40
N LEU A 225 -14.78 -11.35 6.21
CA LEU A 225 -15.03 -12.76 6.48
C LEU A 225 -15.56 -13.53 5.26
N GLU A 226 -16.36 -12.87 4.42
CA GLU A 226 -16.78 -13.43 3.15
C GLU A 226 -15.58 -13.66 2.23
N PHE A 227 -14.68 -12.68 2.15
CA PHE A 227 -13.43 -12.80 1.39
C PHE A 227 -12.54 -13.93 1.92
N ALA A 228 -12.35 -14.04 3.23
CA ALA A 228 -11.57 -15.11 3.83
C ALA A 228 -12.13 -16.50 3.44
N ARG A 229 -13.46 -16.69 3.49
CA ARG A 229 -14.09 -17.96 3.07
C ARG A 229 -13.90 -18.24 1.58
N TYR A 230 -13.99 -17.22 0.76
CA TYR A 230 -13.70 -17.35 -0.66
C TYR A 230 -12.27 -17.81 -0.90
N LEU A 231 -11.29 -17.22 -0.21
CA LEU A 231 -9.89 -17.60 -0.31
C LEU A 231 -9.64 -19.03 0.20
N GLU A 232 -10.31 -19.47 1.29
CA GLU A 232 -10.25 -20.86 1.77
C GLU A 232 -10.68 -21.83 0.66
N GLY A 233 -11.83 -21.57 0.02
CA GLY A 233 -12.31 -22.40 -1.09
C GLY A 233 -11.35 -22.39 -2.29
N LEU A 234 -10.78 -21.25 -2.63
CA LEU A 234 -9.80 -21.12 -3.72
C LEU A 234 -8.51 -21.90 -3.40
N ILE A 235 -8.00 -21.81 -2.18
CA ILE A 235 -6.81 -22.55 -1.72
C ILE A 235 -7.05 -24.06 -1.82
N GLU A 236 -8.19 -24.56 -1.37
CA GLU A 236 -8.55 -25.98 -1.45
C GLU A 236 -8.69 -26.44 -2.92
N GLU A 237 -9.34 -25.64 -3.73
CA GLU A 237 -9.46 -25.91 -5.18
C GLU A 237 -8.09 -26.01 -5.85
N ARG A 238 -7.19 -25.07 -5.58
CA ARG A 238 -5.84 -25.04 -6.18
C ARG A 238 -4.92 -26.14 -5.65
N ARG A 239 -5.16 -26.64 -4.46
CA ARG A 239 -4.49 -27.86 -3.96
C ARG A 239 -4.91 -29.11 -4.74
N ALA A 240 -6.20 -29.23 -5.08
CA ALA A 240 -6.74 -30.34 -5.84
C ALA A 240 -6.49 -30.20 -7.36
N HIS A 241 -6.61 -28.99 -7.89
CA HIS A 241 -6.56 -28.67 -9.31
C HIS A 241 -5.68 -27.43 -9.54
N PRO A 242 -4.34 -27.57 -9.60
CA PRO A 242 -3.44 -26.47 -9.83
C PRO A 242 -3.71 -25.77 -11.17
N ALA A 243 -3.66 -24.42 -11.16
CA ALA A 243 -3.77 -23.56 -12.34
C ALA A 243 -2.48 -22.72 -12.52
N ASP A 244 -2.45 -21.87 -13.55
CA ASP A 244 -1.33 -20.92 -13.73
C ASP A 244 -1.60 -19.60 -12.99
N ASP A 245 -1.68 -19.67 -11.68
CA ASP A 245 -1.90 -18.52 -10.80
C ASP A 245 -0.97 -18.53 -9.59
N LEU A 246 -0.97 -17.43 -8.83
CA LEU A 246 -0.12 -17.26 -7.65
C LEU A 246 -0.49 -18.25 -6.55
N VAL A 247 -1.79 -18.49 -6.32
CA VAL A 247 -2.25 -19.42 -5.29
C VAL A 247 -1.71 -20.81 -5.56
N SER A 248 -1.79 -21.28 -6.80
CA SER A 248 -1.24 -22.58 -7.22
C SER A 248 0.27 -22.72 -6.99
N VAL A 249 1.02 -21.62 -7.17
CA VAL A 249 2.47 -21.61 -6.88
C VAL A 249 2.72 -21.74 -5.37
N LEU A 250 1.92 -21.06 -4.56
CA LEU A 250 2.15 -20.97 -3.11
C LEU A 250 1.65 -22.19 -2.32
N VAL A 251 0.64 -22.93 -2.85
CA VAL A 251 0.13 -24.14 -2.20
C VAL A 251 1.01 -25.36 -2.41
N ARG A 252 1.95 -25.32 -3.36
CA ARG A 252 2.86 -26.45 -3.66
C ARG A 252 3.82 -26.67 -2.48
N ASP A 253 3.93 -27.94 -2.09
CA ASP A 253 4.93 -28.40 -1.12
C ASP A 253 6.24 -28.68 -1.87
N GLU A 254 7.30 -27.94 -1.60
CA GLU A 254 8.59 -28.06 -2.26
C GLU A 254 9.73 -28.15 -1.22
N ALA A 255 10.95 -28.43 -1.72
CA ALA A 255 12.17 -28.52 -0.90
C ALA A 255 12.56 -27.14 -0.26
N GLY A 256 11.88 -26.63 0.66
CA GLY A 256 12.03 -25.32 1.32
C GLY A 256 10.84 -25.03 2.23
N GLY A 257 9.91 -25.99 2.30
CA GLY A 257 8.70 -25.91 3.11
C GLY A 257 7.52 -25.29 2.39
N LYS A 258 6.46 -25.08 3.14
CA LYS A 258 5.20 -24.49 2.69
C LYS A 258 4.74 -23.41 3.66
N LEU A 259 3.88 -22.53 3.18
CA LEU A 259 3.08 -21.66 4.04
C LEU A 259 2.02 -22.52 4.75
N ASP A 260 1.80 -22.27 6.03
CA ASP A 260 0.61 -22.81 6.68
C ASP A 260 -0.66 -22.12 6.15
N ALA A 261 -1.84 -22.66 6.52
CA ALA A 261 -3.11 -22.13 5.99
C ALA A 261 -3.34 -20.65 6.37
N ASN A 262 -2.94 -20.27 7.60
CA ASN A 262 -3.13 -18.90 8.09
C ASN A 262 -2.11 -17.94 7.46
N GLU A 263 -0.85 -18.36 7.31
CA GLU A 263 0.19 -17.59 6.63
C GLU A 263 -0.18 -17.31 5.18
N LEU A 264 -0.69 -18.34 4.47
CA LEU A 264 -1.13 -18.19 3.09
C LEU A 264 -2.35 -17.27 2.99
N MET A 265 -3.36 -17.47 3.83
CA MET A 265 -4.55 -16.63 3.89
C MET A 265 -4.18 -15.17 4.15
N LEU A 266 -3.35 -14.91 5.18
CA LEU A 266 -2.93 -13.57 5.54
C LEU A 266 -2.09 -12.92 4.41
N PHE A 267 -1.23 -13.71 3.77
CA PHE A 267 -0.46 -13.24 2.62
C PHE A 267 -1.37 -12.80 1.47
N LEU A 268 -2.39 -13.60 1.11
CA LEU A 268 -3.32 -13.27 0.01
C LEU A 268 -4.16 -12.02 0.34
N ILE A 269 -4.59 -11.84 1.59
CA ILE A 269 -5.29 -10.62 2.03
C ILE A 269 -4.38 -9.39 1.94
N VAL A 270 -3.13 -9.50 2.40
CA VAL A 270 -2.15 -8.40 2.30
C VAL A 270 -1.86 -8.08 0.84
N MET A 271 -1.74 -9.07 -0.02
CA MET A 271 -1.52 -8.87 -1.46
C MET A 271 -2.63 -8.08 -2.13
N LEU A 272 -3.89 -8.32 -1.75
CA LEU A 272 -5.02 -7.55 -2.26
C LEU A 272 -4.86 -6.06 -2.00
N VAL A 273 -4.55 -5.68 -0.76
CA VAL A 273 -4.42 -4.27 -0.36
C VAL A 273 -3.14 -3.65 -0.90
N ALA A 274 -2.01 -4.34 -0.71
CA ALA A 274 -0.70 -3.82 -1.09
C ALA A 274 -0.54 -3.66 -2.60
N GLY A 275 -1.15 -4.56 -3.39
CA GLY A 275 -1.05 -4.53 -4.86
C GLY A 275 -2.00 -3.53 -5.52
N ASN A 276 -3.14 -3.24 -4.91
CA ASN A 276 -4.14 -2.38 -5.51
C ASN A 276 -3.91 -0.89 -5.18
N GLU A 277 -4.01 -0.51 -3.90
CA GLU A 277 -4.06 0.90 -3.47
C GLU A 277 -2.79 1.68 -3.86
N THR A 278 -1.64 1.05 -3.76
CA THR A 278 -0.37 1.73 -4.02
C THR A 278 -0.18 2.04 -5.50
N THR A 279 -0.54 1.12 -6.40
CA THR A 279 -0.46 1.34 -7.86
C THR A 279 -1.55 2.30 -8.33
N THR A 280 -2.76 2.20 -7.78
CA THR A 280 -3.84 3.19 -7.99
C THR A 280 -3.35 4.60 -7.65
N ASN A 281 -2.71 4.75 -6.49
CA ASN A 281 -2.18 6.04 -6.05
C ASN A 281 -0.98 6.50 -6.89
N LEU A 282 -0.13 5.61 -7.38
CA LEU A 282 0.94 5.96 -8.33
C LEU A 282 0.37 6.59 -9.61
N ILE A 283 -0.63 5.95 -10.22
CA ILE A 283 -1.26 6.45 -11.45
C ILE A 283 -1.96 7.78 -11.19
N GLY A 284 -2.77 7.85 -10.13
CA GLY A 284 -3.50 9.05 -9.76
C GLY A 284 -2.59 10.23 -9.43
N ASN A 285 -1.56 10.01 -8.62
CA ASN A 285 -0.60 11.04 -8.22
C ASN A 285 0.19 11.58 -9.41
N ALA A 286 0.66 10.72 -10.31
CA ALA A 286 1.43 11.14 -11.48
C ALA A 286 0.59 12.03 -12.41
N ILE A 287 -0.64 11.62 -12.72
CA ILE A 287 -1.52 12.45 -13.58
C ILE A 287 -1.93 13.73 -12.86
N HIS A 288 -2.30 13.66 -11.56
CA HIS A 288 -2.61 14.86 -10.79
C HIS A 288 -1.48 15.89 -10.84
N LEU A 289 -0.23 15.43 -10.68
CA LEU A 289 0.96 16.25 -10.76
C LEU A 289 1.17 16.86 -12.16
N LEU A 290 1.02 16.04 -13.21
CA LEU A 290 1.21 16.47 -14.60
C LEU A 290 0.16 17.51 -15.05
N LEU A 291 -1.07 17.44 -14.52
CA LEU A 291 -2.12 18.43 -14.82
C LEU A 291 -1.75 19.86 -14.38
N ASP A 292 -0.82 20.01 -13.44
CA ASP A 292 -0.28 21.32 -13.01
C ASP A 292 1.08 21.64 -13.69
N ARG A 293 1.52 20.78 -14.64
CA ARG A 293 2.80 20.85 -15.33
C ARG A 293 2.62 20.61 -16.85
N PRO A 294 2.01 21.58 -17.57
CA PRO A 294 1.61 21.38 -18.96
C PRO A 294 2.78 21.06 -19.89
N ASP A 295 3.97 21.58 -19.64
CA ASP A 295 5.16 21.29 -20.45
C ASP A 295 5.65 19.86 -20.28
N ASP A 296 5.68 19.35 -19.03
CA ASP A 296 6.02 17.96 -18.74
C ASP A 296 4.97 16.99 -19.30
N LEU A 297 3.68 17.34 -19.17
CA LEU A 297 2.58 16.57 -19.74
C LEU A 297 2.70 16.49 -21.27
N ALA A 298 2.88 17.61 -21.95
CA ALA A 298 3.07 17.62 -23.40
C ALA A 298 4.29 16.81 -23.83
N ALA A 299 5.38 16.86 -23.04
CA ALA A 299 6.58 16.08 -23.32
C ALA A 299 6.33 14.56 -23.26
N VAL A 300 5.66 14.05 -22.22
CA VAL A 300 5.37 12.60 -22.10
C VAL A 300 4.32 12.13 -23.11
N GLU A 301 3.35 12.99 -23.46
CA GLU A 301 2.39 12.71 -24.52
C GLU A 301 3.05 12.61 -25.90
N ALA A 302 4.13 13.36 -26.15
CA ALA A 302 4.86 13.37 -27.41
C ALA A 302 5.92 12.25 -27.50
N ASP A 303 6.51 11.86 -26.36
CA ASP A 303 7.66 10.94 -26.31
C ASP A 303 7.46 9.86 -25.23
N ALA A 304 6.98 8.69 -25.65
CA ALA A 304 6.77 7.55 -24.78
C ALA A 304 8.06 7.04 -24.07
N SER A 305 9.24 7.39 -24.58
CA SER A 305 10.51 7.03 -23.92
C SER A 305 10.71 7.71 -22.57
N LEU A 306 9.91 8.72 -22.25
CA LEU A 306 9.91 9.42 -20.96
C LEU A 306 9.05 8.71 -19.90
N VAL A 307 8.18 7.78 -20.28
CA VAL A 307 7.26 7.11 -19.36
C VAL A 307 7.99 6.34 -18.23
N PRO A 308 9.08 5.60 -18.48
CA PRO A 308 9.83 4.99 -17.38
C PRO A 308 10.35 6.01 -16.36
N GLY A 309 10.85 7.16 -16.83
CA GLY A 309 11.28 8.27 -15.97
C GLY A 309 10.13 8.88 -15.18
N LEU A 310 8.97 9.05 -15.80
CA LEU A 310 7.74 9.50 -15.12
C LEU A 310 7.36 8.57 -13.97
N VAL A 311 7.39 7.26 -14.16
CA VAL A 311 7.09 6.27 -13.11
C VAL A 311 8.02 6.42 -11.91
N GLU A 312 9.35 6.40 -12.14
CA GLU A 312 10.33 6.47 -11.05
C GLU A 312 10.31 7.83 -10.33
N GLU A 313 10.21 8.93 -11.08
CA GLU A 313 10.19 10.27 -10.47
C GLU A 313 8.86 10.53 -9.73
N SER A 314 7.74 10.01 -10.21
CA SER A 314 6.47 10.07 -9.49
C SER A 314 6.52 9.28 -8.19
N LEU A 315 7.10 8.08 -8.19
CA LEU A 315 7.32 7.26 -6.98
C LEU A 315 8.20 8.00 -5.97
N ARG A 316 9.25 8.68 -6.42
CA ARG A 316 10.10 9.48 -5.55
C ARG A 316 9.35 10.70 -5.01
N TYR A 317 8.78 11.52 -5.89
CA TYR A 317 8.27 12.85 -5.55
C TYR A 317 6.94 12.82 -4.80
N VAL A 318 6.02 11.93 -5.18
CA VAL A 318 4.73 11.73 -4.53
C VAL A 318 4.54 10.25 -4.16
N SER A 319 5.35 9.77 -3.24
CA SER A 319 5.33 8.37 -2.81
C SER A 319 3.93 7.93 -2.37
N PRO A 320 3.35 6.87 -2.94
CA PRO A 320 2.05 6.34 -2.51
C PRO A 320 2.01 5.95 -1.02
N ILE A 321 3.10 5.37 -0.50
CA ILE A 321 3.30 5.14 0.93
C ILE A 321 4.10 6.31 1.50
N GLN A 322 3.53 6.99 2.49
CA GLN A 322 4.16 8.14 3.14
C GLN A 322 5.12 7.70 4.25
N MET A 323 4.70 6.73 5.05
CA MET A 323 5.48 6.21 6.18
C MET A 323 5.06 4.79 6.54
N LEU A 324 5.95 4.08 7.25
CA LEU A 324 5.63 2.84 7.96
C LEU A 324 6.31 2.83 9.33
N PRO A 325 5.70 2.19 10.35
CA PRO A 325 6.26 2.10 11.69
C PRO A 325 7.34 1.01 11.82
N ARG A 326 8.23 1.21 12.78
CA ARG A 326 9.15 0.22 13.34
C ARG A 326 9.13 0.31 14.85
N THR A 327 9.61 -0.73 15.54
CA THR A 327 9.87 -0.71 16.99
C THR A 327 11.35 -0.95 17.25
N ALA A 328 11.97 -0.13 18.09
CA ALA A 328 13.35 -0.36 18.51
C ALA A 328 13.44 -1.62 19.40
N LEU A 329 14.32 -2.56 19.06
CA LEU A 329 14.55 -3.81 19.79
C LEU A 329 15.60 -3.67 20.90
N CYS A 330 16.33 -2.58 20.91
CA CYS A 330 17.33 -2.21 21.92
C CYS A 330 17.47 -0.69 21.98
N ASP A 331 18.10 -0.18 23.03
CA ASP A 331 18.49 1.22 23.09
C ASP A 331 19.42 1.54 21.92
N THR A 332 19.11 2.59 21.18
CA THR A 332 19.83 3.01 19.97
C THR A 332 19.86 4.53 19.84
N GLU A 333 20.55 5.04 18.83
CA GLU A 333 20.63 6.46 18.54
C GLU A 333 20.45 6.71 17.03
N ILE A 334 19.63 7.69 16.67
CA ILE A 334 19.45 8.16 15.28
C ILE A 334 19.66 9.67 15.25
N ALA A 335 20.59 10.16 14.44
CA ALA A 335 20.90 11.58 14.29
C ALA A 335 21.11 12.32 15.63
N GLY A 336 21.77 11.68 16.60
CA GLY A 336 22.02 12.24 17.93
C GLY A 336 20.85 12.11 18.93
N THR A 337 19.71 11.57 18.50
CA THR A 337 18.54 11.35 19.36
C THR A 337 18.54 9.91 19.88
N LYS A 338 18.49 9.76 21.21
CA LYS A 338 18.38 8.45 21.87
C LYS A 338 16.98 7.91 21.78
N ILE A 339 16.85 6.69 21.30
CA ILE A 339 15.61 5.91 21.20
C ILE A 339 15.77 4.68 22.08
N ARG A 340 14.83 4.46 22.99
CA ARG A 340 14.86 3.35 23.94
C ARG A 340 14.26 2.09 23.34
N GLU A 341 14.65 0.95 23.86
CA GLU A 341 14.00 -0.32 23.59
C GLU A 341 12.49 -0.23 23.78
N GLY A 342 11.73 -0.72 22.80
CA GLY A 342 10.26 -0.71 22.78
C GLY A 342 9.63 0.57 22.24
N GLU A 343 10.39 1.65 22.01
CA GLU A 343 9.84 2.85 21.39
C GLU A 343 9.57 2.66 19.90
N ASN A 344 8.51 3.33 19.40
CA ASN A 344 8.14 3.27 18.00
C ASN A 344 8.82 4.36 17.17
N VAL A 345 9.17 4.00 15.95
CA VAL A 345 9.80 4.88 14.96
C VAL A 345 8.92 4.92 13.71
N LEU A 346 8.43 6.10 13.34
CA LEU A 346 7.74 6.35 12.08
C LEU A 346 8.77 6.69 11.00
N VAL A 347 8.96 5.80 10.06
CA VAL A 347 9.94 5.93 8.98
C VAL A 347 9.29 6.69 7.82
N LEU A 348 9.65 7.96 7.62
CA LEU A 348 9.00 8.87 6.67
C LEU A 348 9.59 8.72 5.26
N PHE A 349 9.10 7.75 4.47
CA PHE A 349 9.58 7.48 3.11
C PHE A 349 9.44 8.68 2.18
N ALA A 350 8.28 9.34 2.21
CA ALA A 350 8.01 10.49 1.35
C ALA A 350 8.87 11.70 1.71
N SER A 351 9.24 11.86 2.97
CA SER A 351 10.21 12.87 3.39
C SER A 351 11.60 12.54 2.88
N ALA A 352 12.10 11.33 3.12
CA ALA A 352 13.41 10.86 2.67
C ALA A 352 13.60 10.98 1.16
N ASN A 353 12.57 10.67 0.39
CA ASN A 353 12.57 10.76 -1.07
C ASN A 353 12.68 12.20 -1.60
N ARG A 354 12.46 13.21 -0.77
CA ARG A 354 12.65 14.62 -1.11
C ARG A 354 13.85 15.27 -0.42
N ASP A 355 14.68 14.50 0.27
CA ASP A 355 15.86 15.02 0.94
C ASP A 355 16.90 15.55 -0.06
N SER A 356 17.18 16.86 -0.02
CA SER A 356 18.14 17.52 -0.89
C SER A 356 19.58 17.07 -0.69
N ARG A 357 19.88 16.40 0.45
CA ARG A 357 21.18 15.76 0.74
C ARG A 357 21.41 14.55 -0.16
N LYS A 358 20.33 13.87 -0.56
CA LYS A 358 20.37 12.71 -1.47
C LYS A 358 20.02 13.10 -2.91
N TYR A 359 19.02 13.93 -3.08
CA TYR A 359 18.51 14.36 -4.40
C TYR A 359 18.64 15.87 -4.51
N PRO A 360 19.60 16.42 -5.27
CA PRO A 360 19.65 17.86 -5.54
C PRO A 360 18.27 18.38 -5.99
N ASN A 361 17.81 19.49 -5.39
CA ASN A 361 16.45 20.00 -5.59
C ASN A 361 15.36 18.95 -5.31
N GLY A 362 15.49 18.19 -4.20
CA GLY A 362 14.61 17.06 -3.90
C GLY A 362 13.13 17.42 -3.78
N ASP A 363 12.81 18.66 -3.41
CA ASP A 363 11.45 19.18 -3.35
C ASP A 363 10.90 19.67 -4.73
N GLU A 364 11.66 19.46 -5.82
CA GLU A 364 11.21 19.70 -7.18
C GLU A 364 10.99 18.40 -7.94
N PHE A 365 9.95 18.38 -8.75
CA PHE A 365 9.73 17.30 -9.72
C PHE A 365 10.50 17.58 -10.99
N GLU A 366 11.28 16.60 -11.44
CA GLU A 366 12.04 16.70 -12.68
C GLU A 366 11.81 15.44 -13.52
N LEU A 367 10.98 15.51 -14.54
CA LEU A 367 10.59 14.39 -15.42
C LEU A 367 11.79 13.55 -15.91
N ARG A 368 12.96 14.17 -16.10
CA ARG A 368 14.18 13.52 -16.61
C ARG A 368 15.19 13.12 -15.53
N ARG A 369 14.84 13.23 -14.27
CA ARG A 369 15.74 12.91 -13.12
C ARG A 369 15.97 11.40 -13.08
N ASN A 370 15.77 10.50 -13.51
CA ASN A 370 16.06 9.07 -13.32
C ASN A 370 16.51 8.74 -11.87
N PRO A 371 15.65 8.88 -10.86
CA PRO A 371 16.01 8.71 -9.46
C PRO A 371 16.27 7.22 -9.18
N LYS A 372 17.52 6.92 -8.82
CA LYS A 372 17.89 5.61 -8.31
C LYS A 372 17.79 5.62 -6.80
N GLU A 373 17.57 4.46 -6.19
CA GLU A 373 17.61 4.27 -4.75
C GLU A 373 16.56 5.06 -3.96
N HIS A 374 15.45 5.51 -4.61
CA HIS A 374 14.34 6.07 -3.85
C HIS A 374 13.72 4.99 -2.96
N VAL A 375 13.28 5.38 -1.76
CA VAL A 375 12.72 4.46 -0.76
C VAL A 375 11.20 4.31 -0.84
N ALA A 376 10.56 4.65 -1.96
CA ALA A 376 9.11 4.47 -2.14
C ALA A 376 8.67 3.00 -2.08
N PHE A 377 9.58 2.07 -2.39
CA PHE A 377 9.39 0.63 -2.23
C PHE A 377 10.03 0.07 -0.94
N GLY A 378 10.39 0.94 0.00
CA GLY A 378 11.19 0.54 1.15
C GLY A 378 12.63 0.20 0.76
N PHE A 379 13.36 -0.45 1.69
CA PHE A 379 14.72 -0.93 1.48
C PHE A 379 15.00 -2.16 2.38
N GLY A 380 16.16 -2.82 2.18
CA GLY A 380 16.56 -3.97 3.01
C GLY A 380 15.68 -5.20 2.80
N ILE A 381 15.51 -5.98 3.86
CA ILE A 381 14.80 -7.27 3.81
C ILE A 381 13.32 -7.12 3.43
N HIS A 382 12.71 -6.00 3.77
CA HIS A 382 11.31 -5.68 3.43
C HIS A 382 11.14 -4.89 2.13
N PHE A 383 12.16 -4.81 1.27
CA PHE A 383 11.99 -4.23 -0.07
C PHE A 383 10.74 -4.81 -0.75
N CYS A 384 9.92 -3.96 -1.36
CA CYS A 384 8.61 -4.32 -1.88
C CYS A 384 8.67 -5.56 -2.80
N LEU A 385 7.87 -6.58 -2.47
CA LEU A 385 7.77 -7.82 -3.25
C LEU A 385 7.22 -7.55 -4.66
N GLY A 386 6.23 -6.66 -4.76
CA GLY A 386 5.54 -6.27 -6.00
C GLY A 386 6.20 -5.12 -6.77
N ALA A 387 7.42 -4.67 -6.41
CA ALA A 387 8.03 -3.49 -7.02
C ALA A 387 8.14 -3.57 -8.56
N SER A 388 8.46 -4.74 -9.09
CA SER A 388 8.54 -4.96 -10.56
C SER A 388 7.16 -4.94 -11.21
N LEU A 389 6.14 -5.48 -10.54
CA LEU A 389 4.76 -5.47 -11.04
C LEU A 389 4.19 -4.04 -11.03
N ALA A 390 4.34 -3.31 -9.93
CA ALA A 390 3.87 -1.93 -9.83
C ALA A 390 4.51 -1.00 -10.88
N ARG A 391 5.81 -1.18 -11.18
CA ARG A 391 6.49 -0.48 -12.27
C ARG A 391 5.92 -0.82 -13.63
N LEU A 392 5.67 -2.10 -13.88
CA LEU A 392 5.10 -2.58 -15.12
C LEU A 392 3.68 -2.05 -15.32
N GLU A 393 2.84 -2.10 -14.28
CA GLU A 393 1.50 -1.54 -14.32
C GLU A 393 1.51 -0.03 -14.58
N GLY A 394 2.36 0.72 -13.88
CA GLY A 394 2.53 2.16 -14.11
C GLY A 394 3.00 2.48 -15.52
N LEU A 395 4.00 1.75 -16.03
CA LEU A 395 4.50 1.89 -17.38
C LEU A 395 3.37 1.69 -18.41
N VAL A 396 2.70 0.54 -18.35
CA VAL A 396 1.62 0.19 -19.28
C VAL A 396 0.44 1.15 -19.16
N ALA A 397 0.08 1.56 -17.94
CA ALA A 397 -1.00 2.50 -17.71
C ALA A 397 -0.75 3.83 -18.43
N PHE A 398 0.43 4.42 -18.29
CA PHE A 398 0.75 5.69 -18.92
C PHE A 398 0.93 5.57 -20.42
N GLU A 399 1.56 4.51 -20.92
CA GLU A 399 1.69 4.27 -22.36
C GLU A 399 0.31 4.16 -23.03
N GLU A 400 -0.59 3.36 -22.50
CA GLU A 400 -1.94 3.19 -23.09
C GLU A 400 -2.81 4.45 -22.93
N LEU A 401 -2.70 5.14 -21.79
CA LEU A 401 -3.41 6.40 -21.55
C LEU A 401 -2.99 7.46 -22.57
N PHE A 402 -1.69 7.73 -22.68
CA PHE A 402 -1.18 8.77 -23.58
C PHE A 402 -1.26 8.39 -25.06
N ALA A 403 -1.32 7.10 -25.41
CA ALA A 403 -1.58 6.70 -26.80
C ALA A 403 -3.01 7.02 -27.25
N ARG A 404 -3.98 7.02 -26.34
CA ARG A 404 -5.42 7.10 -26.66
C ARG A 404 -6.08 8.42 -26.24
N MET A 405 -5.45 9.14 -25.32
CA MET A 405 -5.95 10.39 -24.77
C MET A 405 -4.83 11.44 -24.83
N ARG A 406 -5.15 12.61 -25.31
CA ARG A 406 -4.21 13.72 -25.51
C ARG A 406 -4.75 14.97 -24.86
N ASN A 407 -3.86 15.94 -24.64
CA ASN A 407 -4.23 17.23 -24.07
C ASN A 407 -5.01 17.07 -22.78
N LEU A 408 -4.53 16.18 -21.89
CA LEU A 408 -5.16 15.97 -20.60
C LEU A 408 -5.23 17.30 -19.84
N ARG A 409 -6.39 17.59 -19.26
CA ARG A 409 -6.62 18.84 -18.51
C ARG A 409 -7.63 18.61 -17.40
N ARG A 410 -7.62 19.49 -16.40
CA ARG A 410 -8.63 19.40 -15.33
C ARG A 410 -10.02 19.61 -15.91
N ALA A 411 -10.95 18.71 -15.58
CA ALA A 411 -12.36 18.87 -15.84
C ALA A 411 -13.07 19.57 -14.68
N SER A 412 -14.33 19.94 -14.87
CA SER A 412 -15.19 20.42 -13.79
C SER A 412 -15.44 19.32 -12.76
N GLY A 413 -15.31 19.64 -11.48
CA GLY A 413 -15.53 18.71 -10.38
C GLY A 413 -14.49 18.88 -9.25
N GLU A 414 -14.77 18.29 -8.12
CA GLU A 414 -13.90 18.36 -6.95
C GLU A 414 -12.81 17.29 -7.04
N VAL A 415 -11.57 17.71 -6.86
CA VAL A 415 -10.44 16.81 -6.58
C VAL A 415 -10.42 16.56 -5.09
N SER A 416 -10.73 15.35 -4.67
CA SER A 416 -10.59 14.92 -3.28
C SER A 416 -9.39 14.01 -3.10
N VAL A 417 -8.75 14.09 -1.95
CA VAL A 417 -7.55 13.29 -1.62
C VAL A 417 -7.82 12.33 -0.45
N LEU A 418 -6.99 11.32 -0.33
CA LEU A 418 -7.02 10.41 0.82
C LEU A 418 -6.59 11.16 2.09
N GLU A 419 -7.43 11.11 3.11
CA GLU A 419 -7.09 11.56 4.46
C GLU A 419 -6.44 10.39 5.21
N SER A 420 -5.12 10.26 5.07
CA SER A 420 -4.35 9.16 5.64
C SER A 420 -2.91 9.60 5.92
N GLY A 421 -2.38 9.25 7.08
CA GLY A 421 -0.96 9.44 7.38
C GLY A 421 -0.03 8.42 6.70
N ILE A 422 -0.60 7.30 6.20
CA ILE A 422 0.18 6.22 5.57
C ILE A 422 0.16 6.31 4.05
N LEU A 423 -1.03 6.52 3.47
CA LEU A 423 -1.27 6.50 2.03
C LEU A 423 -1.49 7.90 1.49
N ARG A 424 -1.05 8.15 0.26
CA ARG A 424 -1.31 9.41 -0.44
C ARG A 424 -1.75 9.15 -1.88
N GLY A 425 -2.87 9.75 -2.24
CA GLY A 425 -3.40 9.73 -3.59
C GLY A 425 -4.73 10.46 -3.68
N PRO A 426 -5.20 10.80 -4.88
CA PRO A 426 -6.55 11.32 -5.07
C PRO A 426 -7.59 10.21 -4.89
N LYS A 427 -8.76 10.56 -4.33
CA LYS A 427 -9.96 9.71 -4.34
C LYS A 427 -10.76 9.90 -5.62
N THR A 428 -10.80 11.16 -6.09
CA THR A 428 -11.47 11.57 -7.33
C THR A 428 -10.53 12.50 -8.09
N LEU A 429 -10.44 12.33 -9.39
CA LEU A 429 -9.63 13.20 -10.26
C LEU A 429 -10.35 13.38 -11.61
N PRO A 430 -11.24 14.39 -11.72
CA PRO A 430 -11.92 14.72 -12.96
C PRO A 430 -10.92 15.23 -14.00
N VAL A 431 -10.90 14.59 -15.18
CA VAL A 431 -9.97 14.89 -16.28
C VAL A 431 -10.74 14.97 -17.58
N ALA A 432 -10.54 16.03 -18.34
CA ALA A 432 -10.96 16.16 -19.74
C ALA A 432 -9.78 15.82 -20.67
N PHE A 433 -10.09 15.33 -21.85
CA PHE A 433 -9.08 14.88 -22.81
C PHE A 433 -9.58 14.99 -24.25
N ASP A 434 -8.65 15.01 -25.19
CA ASP A 434 -8.93 14.89 -26.61
C ASP A 434 -8.55 13.48 -27.10
N ARG A 435 -9.28 12.95 -28.07
CA ARG A 435 -8.91 11.68 -28.72
C ARG A 435 -8.04 11.95 -29.94
N PRO A 436 -7.01 11.15 -30.20
CA PRO A 436 -6.31 11.21 -31.47
C PRO A 436 -7.30 11.08 -32.62
N ARG A 437 -7.22 11.97 -33.61
CA ARG A 437 -7.99 11.78 -34.85
C ARG A 437 -7.58 10.46 -35.48
N ALA A 438 -8.56 9.63 -35.86
CA ALA A 438 -8.25 8.46 -36.68
C ALA A 438 -7.42 8.94 -37.88
N ALA A 439 -6.26 8.32 -38.10
CA ALA A 439 -5.51 8.58 -39.31
C ALA A 439 -6.43 8.28 -40.51
N ALA A 440 -6.66 9.30 -41.33
CA ALA A 440 -7.55 9.20 -42.50
C ALA A 440 -6.92 8.28 -43.56
#